data_f306525c0d74dadab28e7d95b0acee82
#
_entry.id   f306525c0d74dadab28e7d95b0acee82
#
_cell.length_a   1.000
_cell.length_b   1.000
_cell.length_c   1.000
_cell.angle_alpha   90.00
_cell.angle_beta   90.00
_cell.angle_gamma   90.00
#
_symmetry.space_group_name_H-M   'P 1'
#
loop_
_entity.id
_entity.type
_entity.pdbx_description
1 polymer ?
#
loop_
_entity_poly.entity_id
_entity_poly.type
_entity_poly.pdbx_seq_one_letter_code
_entity_poly.pdbx_strand_id
1 'polypeptide(L)'
;LNKSDDMNIRLAYHYEQKQKVAKKAVESIQHGETIMIESGSCCALVALEIAKTKKDVTLITNSAFIADYIRKHTAIKIILLGGEYQHESQVMVGPMMRKCAEAFFVDKLFIGTDGFSIDTGFTGNDYMRCEAVKDMARQASHVIIVTESDKFHQKGVSNLIDLHQVSCIYTDQGIPQEVEEY
;
A
#
# COMPACT_ATOMS: atom_id res chain seq x y z
N LEU A 1 -6.41 8.80 -21.51
CA LEU A 1 -6.83 9.51 -20.31
C LEU A 1 -5.67 9.47 -19.34
N ASN A 2 -4.97 10.59 -19.16
CA ASN A 2 -4.00 10.75 -18.10
C ASN A 2 -4.74 10.54 -16.78
N LYS A 3 -4.57 9.38 -16.17
CA LYS A 3 -5.04 9.14 -14.81
C LYS A 3 -4.19 10.06 -13.93
N SER A 4 -4.82 11.09 -13.40
CA SER A 4 -4.20 11.98 -12.42
C SER A 4 -3.64 11.16 -11.27
N ASP A 5 -2.42 11.45 -10.83
CA ASP A 5 -1.85 10.90 -9.60
C ASP A 5 -2.46 11.56 -8.35
N ASP A 6 -3.40 12.49 -8.52
CA ASP A 6 -4.10 13.14 -7.43
C ASP A 6 -4.86 12.10 -6.58
N MET A 7 -4.48 12.02 -5.31
CA MET A 7 -5.02 11.03 -4.38
C MET A 7 -6.51 11.23 -4.09
N ASN A 8 -7.02 12.45 -4.11
CA ASN A 8 -8.44 12.70 -3.89
C ASN A 8 -9.29 12.14 -5.04
N ILE A 9 -8.84 12.29 -6.28
CA ILE A 9 -9.49 11.74 -7.47
C ILE A 9 -9.42 10.21 -7.45
N ARG A 10 -8.25 9.66 -7.18
CA ARG A 10 -8.05 8.20 -7.10
C ARG A 10 -8.87 7.56 -6.00
N LEU A 11 -8.99 8.21 -4.84
CA LEU A 11 -9.76 7.72 -3.71
C LEU A 11 -11.27 7.69 -4.01
N ALA A 12 -11.80 8.68 -4.72
CA ALA A 12 -13.20 8.76 -5.07
C ALA A 12 -13.62 7.72 -6.13
N TYR A 13 -12.68 7.30 -6.99
CA TYR A 13 -12.94 6.33 -8.05
C TYR A 13 -13.09 4.93 -7.49
N HIS A 14 -14.23 4.28 -7.75
CA HIS A 14 -14.58 2.95 -7.21
C HIS A 14 -14.49 2.86 -5.68
N TYR A 15 -14.86 3.91 -4.98
CA TYR A 15 -14.72 4.01 -3.52
C TYR A 15 -15.32 2.82 -2.76
N GLU A 16 -16.56 2.44 -3.08
CA GLU A 16 -17.26 1.35 -2.37
C GLU A 16 -16.55 0.00 -2.55
N GLN A 17 -16.08 -0.30 -3.74
CA GLN A 17 -15.35 -1.53 -4.05
C GLN A 17 -14.02 -1.57 -3.29
N LYS A 18 -13.26 -0.49 -3.31
CA LYS A 18 -12.01 -0.36 -2.56
C LYS A 18 -12.21 -0.47 -1.06
N GLN A 19 -13.31 0.10 -0.55
CA GLN A 19 -13.65 0.00 0.87
C GLN A 19 -13.94 -1.44 1.30
N LYS A 20 -14.64 -2.22 0.50
CA LYS A 20 -14.89 -3.65 0.77
C LYS A 20 -13.59 -4.44 0.84
N VAL A 21 -12.71 -4.22 -0.11
CA VAL A 21 -11.37 -4.85 -0.13
C VAL A 21 -10.56 -4.48 1.11
N ALA A 22 -10.55 -3.19 1.46
CA ALA A 22 -9.86 -2.70 2.65
C ALA A 22 -10.39 -3.30 3.95
N LYS A 23 -11.70 -3.39 4.12
CA LYS A 23 -12.32 -4.01 5.30
C LYS A 23 -11.90 -5.47 5.46
N LYS A 24 -11.87 -6.21 4.37
CA LYS A 24 -11.42 -7.61 4.38
C LYS A 24 -9.95 -7.74 4.77
N ALA A 25 -9.10 -6.90 4.21
CA ALA A 25 -7.67 -6.88 4.52
C ALA A 25 -7.41 -6.59 6.01
N VAL A 26 -8.17 -5.67 6.60
CA VAL A 26 -7.99 -5.27 8.00
C VAL A 26 -8.44 -6.33 9.00
N GLU A 27 -9.33 -7.24 8.62
CA GLU A 27 -9.72 -8.39 9.47
C GLU A 27 -8.52 -9.24 9.91
N SER A 28 -7.46 -9.30 9.09
CA SER A 28 -6.24 -10.05 9.40
C SER A 28 -5.31 -9.37 10.41
N ILE A 29 -5.55 -8.10 10.72
CA ILE A 29 -4.71 -7.31 11.61
C ILE A 29 -5.18 -7.48 13.05
N GLN A 30 -4.24 -7.75 13.95
CA GLN A 30 -4.49 -7.88 15.38
C GLN A 30 -4.15 -6.58 16.12
N HIS A 31 -4.77 -6.37 17.27
CA HIS A 31 -4.40 -5.27 18.16
C HIS A 31 -2.93 -5.42 18.59
N GLY A 32 -2.21 -4.31 18.69
CA GLY A 32 -0.81 -4.28 19.09
C GLY A 32 0.20 -4.52 17.96
N GLU A 33 -0.25 -4.84 16.74
CA GLU A 33 0.66 -5.01 15.61
C GLU A 33 1.28 -3.68 15.15
N THR A 34 2.46 -3.77 14.55
CA THR A 34 3.11 -2.67 13.84
C THR A 34 2.95 -2.90 12.34
N ILE A 35 2.36 -1.92 11.66
CA ILE A 35 1.96 -2.01 10.26
C ILE A 35 2.65 -0.90 9.47
N MET A 36 3.27 -1.25 8.35
CA MET A 36 3.65 -0.30 7.32
C MET A 36 2.60 -0.24 6.21
N ILE A 37 2.35 0.94 5.72
CA ILE A 37 1.48 1.17 4.56
C ILE A 37 2.19 2.11 3.59
N GLU A 38 2.33 1.67 2.36
CA GLU A 38 2.79 2.50 1.25
C GLU A 38 1.61 3.34 0.74
N SER A 39 1.75 4.03 -0.33
CA SER A 39 0.71 4.91 -0.85
C SER A 39 -0.32 4.16 -1.72
N GLY A 40 -1.34 4.88 -2.13
CA GLY A 40 -2.39 4.41 -3.00
C GLY A 40 -3.77 4.51 -2.36
N SER A 41 -4.79 4.55 -3.20
CA SER A 41 -6.17 4.74 -2.72
C SER A 41 -6.69 3.54 -1.92
N CYS A 42 -6.38 2.32 -2.34
CA CYS A 42 -6.74 1.13 -1.55
C CYS A 42 -6.02 1.14 -0.21
N CYS A 43 -4.73 1.48 -0.19
CA CYS A 43 -3.95 1.60 1.04
C CYS A 43 -4.47 2.71 1.96
N ALA A 44 -4.93 3.83 1.43
CA ALA A 44 -5.55 4.89 2.23
C ALA A 44 -6.81 4.38 2.95
N LEU A 45 -7.61 3.57 2.29
CA LEU A 45 -8.81 2.97 2.91
C LEU A 45 -8.47 1.87 3.92
N VAL A 46 -7.40 1.11 3.71
CA VAL A 46 -6.86 0.19 4.72
C VAL A 46 -6.44 0.97 5.96
N ALA A 47 -5.70 2.05 5.81
CA ALA A 47 -5.27 2.91 6.92
C ALA A 47 -6.46 3.48 7.70
N LEU A 48 -7.48 3.95 6.98
CA LEU A 48 -8.70 4.48 7.60
C LEU A 48 -9.44 3.40 8.40
N GLU A 49 -9.57 2.20 7.86
CA GLU A 49 -10.25 1.10 8.53
C GLU A 49 -9.49 0.64 9.77
N ILE A 50 -8.15 0.58 9.72
CA ILE A 50 -7.31 0.34 10.89
C ILE A 50 -7.58 1.40 11.97
N ALA A 51 -7.55 2.66 11.58
CA ALA A 51 -7.74 3.79 12.49
C ALA A 51 -9.11 3.78 13.17
N LYS A 52 -10.15 3.29 12.49
CA LYS A 52 -11.51 3.18 13.03
C LYS A 52 -11.73 1.96 13.93
N THR A 53 -11.08 0.84 13.65
CA THR A 53 -11.46 -0.46 14.22
C THR A 53 -10.40 -1.08 15.11
N LYS A 54 -9.16 -0.63 15.05
CA LYS A 54 -8.05 -1.22 15.83
C LYS A 54 -7.56 -0.25 16.90
N LYS A 55 -6.97 -0.83 17.95
CA LYS A 55 -6.34 -0.10 19.06
C LYS A 55 -4.91 -0.56 19.25
N ASP A 56 -4.08 0.31 19.76
CA ASP A 56 -2.67 0.03 20.07
C ASP A 56 -1.84 -0.39 18.84
N VAL A 57 -2.30 -0.05 17.64
CA VAL A 57 -1.57 -0.26 16.40
C VAL A 57 -0.63 0.92 16.15
N THR A 58 0.60 0.62 15.77
CA THR A 58 1.52 1.61 15.21
C THR A 58 1.48 1.50 13.69
N LEU A 59 1.10 2.58 13.03
CA LEU A 59 1.00 2.66 11.58
C LEU A 59 2.13 3.55 11.06
N ILE A 60 3.01 2.95 10.27
CA ILE A 60 4.18 3.60 9.67
C ILE A 60 3.91 3.76 8.18
N THR A 61 4.06 4.95 7.65
CA THR A 61 3.80 5.23 6.23
C THR A 61 4.78 6.25 5.65
N ASN A 62 5.08 6.12 4.37
CA ASN A 62 5.77 7.16 3.60
C ASN A 62 4.80 8.10 2.89
N SER A 63 3.51 7.92 3.07
CA SER A 63 2.46 8.75 2.46
C SER A 63 2.02 9.88 3.39
N ALA A 64 2.35 11.11 3.02
CA ALA A 64 1.85 12.29 3.71
C ALA A 64 0.32 12.40 3.59
N PHE A 65 -0.24 11.99 2.43
CA PHE A 65 -1.68 11.94 2.25
C PHE A 65 -2.36 11.02 3.26
N ILE A 66 -1.88 9.80 3.43
CA ILE A 66 -2.45 8.84 4.37
C ILE A 66 -2.34 9.35 5.82
N ALA A 67 -1.18 9.86 6.21
CA ALA A 67 -0.98 10.41 7.55
C ALA A 67 -1.99 11.52 7.86
N ASP A 68 -2.18 12.47 6.93
CA ASP A 68 -3.18 13.53 7.09
C ASP A 68 -4.62 13.01 7.07
N TYR A 69 -4.91 12.05 6.20
CA TYR A 69 -6.24 11.47 6.01
C TYR A 69 -6.79 10.81 7.30
N ILE A 70 -5.91 10.20 8.09
CA ILE A 70 -6.28 9.49 9.31
C ILE A 70 -5.93 10.24 10.61
N ARG A 71 -5.37 11.45 10.53
CA ARG A 71 -4.83 12.19 11.68
C ARG A 71 -5.79 12.45 12.83
N LYS A 72 -7.09 12.45 12.56
CA LYS A 72 -8.12 12.67 13.59
C LYS A 72 -8.38 11.45 14.48
N HIS A 73 -7.91 10.28 14.05
CA HIS A 73 -8.07 9.03 14.80
C HIS A 73 -6.88 8.83 15.74
N THR A 74 -7.03 9.23 16.99
CA THR A 74 -5.93 9.28 17.97
C THR A 74 -5.68 7.96 18.72
N ALA A 75 -6.49 6.95 18.50
CA ALA A 75 -6.33 5.63 19.14
C ALA A 75 -5.16 4.80 18.58
N ILE A 76 -4.57 5.23 17.48
CA ILE A 76 -3.40 4.61 16.88
C ILE A 76 -2.24 5.60 16.82
N LYS A 77 -1.02 5.07 16.83
CA LYS A 77 0.19 5.88 16.63
C LYS A 77 0.53 5.93 15.16
N ILE A 78 0.78 7.13 14.64
CA ILE A 78 1.19 7.35 13.24
C ILE A 78 2.65 7.79 13.23
N ILE A 79 3.47 7.10 12.42
CA ILE A 79 4.84 7.49 12.12
C ILE A 79 4.93 7.77 10.62
N LEU A 80 5.26 9.01 10.27
CA LEU A 80 5.48 9.42 8.89
C LEU A 80 6.97 9.37 8.57
N LEU A 81 7.35 8.52 7.62
CA LEU A 81 8.73 8.41 7.16
C LEU A 81 9.12 9.65 6.35
N GLY A 82 10.29 10.21 6.63
CA GLY A 82 10.83 11.34 5.90
C GLY A 82 11.43 10.95 4.55
N GLY A 83 11.81 11.94 3.77
CA GLY A 83 12.44 11.72 2.47
C GLY A 83 12.17 12.85 1.48
N GLU A 84 12.47 12.59 0.21
CA GLU A 84 12.12 13.49 -0.87
C GLU A 84 10.61 13.41 -1.16
N TYR A 85 9.95 14.55 -1.15
CA TYR A 85 8.50 14.63 -1.31
C TYR A 85 8.10 14.72 -2.79
N GLN A 86 7.28 13.78 -3.23
CA GLN A 86 6.64 13.85 -4.54
C GLN A 86 5.33 14.63 -4.45
N HIS A 87 5.23 15.72 -5.19
CA HIS A 87 4.11 16.67 -5.08
C HIS A 87 2.75 16.07 -5.44
N GLU A 88 2.67 15.29 -6.50
CA GLU A 88 1.40 14.74 -7.00
C GLU A 88 0.91 13.57 -6.15
N SER A 89 1.77 12.59 -5.91
CA SER A 89 1.45 11.39 -5.15
C SER A 89 1.47 11.60 -3.64
N GLN A 90 2.07 12.68 -3.17
CA GLN A 90 2.22 13.03 -1.75
C GLN A 90 2.92 11.93 -0.94
N VAL A 91 3.93 11.31 -1.53
CA VAL A 91 4.77 10.30 -0.87
C VAL A 91 6.21 10.76 -0.73
N MET A 92 6.87 10.25 0.29
CA MET A 92 8.31 10.37 0.44
C MET A 92 9.02 9.19 -0.21
N VAL A 93 10.08 9.49 -0.94
CA VAL A 93 10.91 8.51 -1.66
C VAL A 93 12.40 8.80 -1.43
N GLY A 94 13.26 7.95 -1.97
CA GLY A 94 14.70 8.15 -2.03
C GLY A 94 15.47 7.67 -0.81
N PRO A 95 16.80 7.97 -0.76
CA PRO A 95 17.71 7.41 0.24
C PRO A 95 17.36 7.79 1.69
N MET A 96 16.82 8.97 1.92
CA MET A 96 16.42 9.39 3.27
C MET A 96 15.20 8.64 3.76
N MET A 97 14.22 8.39 2.89
CA MET A 97 13.07 7.53 3.23
C MET A 97 13.54 6.13 3.57
N ARG A 98 14.45 5.57 2.78
CA ARG A 98 15.06 4.26 3.06
C ARG A 98 15.68 4.22 4.44
N LYS A 99 16.50 5.20 4.81
CA LYS A 99 17.11 5.27 6.15
C LYS A 99 16.07 5.33 7.26
N CYS A 100 15.01 6.09 7.07
CA CYS A 100 13.91 6.14 8.03
C CYS A 100 13.24 4.76 8.18
N ALA A 101 12.96 4.08 7.08
CA ALA A 101 12.34 2.76 7.10
C ALA A 101 13.21 1.71 7.79
N GLU A 102 14.53 1.76 7.60
CA GLU A 102 15.49 0.82 8.21
C GLU A 102 15.51 0.87 9.75
N ALA A 103 14.93 1.90 10.36
CA ALA A 103 14.79 1.99 11.82
C ALA A 103 13.73 1.04 12.39
N PHE A 104 12.90 0.41 11.54
CA PHE A 104 11.74 -0.36 11.96
C PHE A 104 11.75 -1.78 11.40
N PHE A 105 11.26 -2.72 12.20
CA PHE A 105 10.86 -4.05 11.75
C PHE A 105 9.36 -4.18 12.02
N VAL A 106 8.60 -4.58 11.01
CA VAL A 106 7.13 -4.60 11.09
C VAL A 106 6.56 -5.97 10.73
N ASP A 107 5.36 -6.24 11.23
CA ASP A 107 4.67 -7.51 10.95
C ASP A 107 4.17 -7.56 9.50
N LYS A 108 3.53 -6.50 9.06
CA LYS A 108 2.88 -6.42 7.74
C LYS A 108 3.19 -5.10 7.04
N LEU A 109 3.41 -5.20 5.74
CA LEU A 109 3.44 -4.06 4.82
C LEU A 109 2.29 -4.21 3.83
N PHE A 110 1.43 -3.20 3.75
CA PHE A 110 0.39 -3.11 2.73
C PHE A 110 0.84 -2.21 1.60
N ILE A 111 0.73 -2.70 0.38
CA ILE A 111 1.06 -1.98 -0.85
C ILE A 111 -0.04 -2.13 -1.88
N GLY A 112 -0.13 -1.15 -2.78
CA GLY A 112 -0.89 -1.28 -4.03
C GLY A 112 0.01 -1.72 -5.18
N THR A 113 -0.57 -1.78 -6.37
CA THR A 113 0.16 -2.03 -7.61
C THR A 113 -0.48 -1.27 -8.76
N ASP A 114 0.30 -0.96 -9.79
CA ASP A 114 -0.22 -0.38 -11.03
C ASP A 114 -0.46 -1.44 -12.11
N GLY A 115 0.16 -2.60 -11.98
CA GLY A 115 0.02 -3.67 -12.95
C GLY A 115 0.59 -4.99 -12.46
N PHE A 116 0.46 -6.01 -13.30
CA PHE A 116 0.87 -7.38 -13.00
C PHE A 116 1.17 -8.15 -14.29
N SER A 117 2.13 -9.06 -14.21
CA SER A 117 2.36 -10.11 -15.20
C SER A 117 2.81 -11.37 -14.47
N ILE A 118 2.34 -12.52 -14.90
CA ILE A 118 2.72 -13.80 -14.30
C ILE A 118 4.23 -14.06 -14.41
N ASP A 119 4.85 -13.55 -15.47
CA ASP A 119 6.29 -13.72 -15.72
C ASP A 119 7.17 -12.77 -14.88
N THR A 120 6.68 -11.56 -14.60
CA THR A 120 7.48 -10.51 -13.96
C THR A 120 6.98 -10.08 -12.58
N GLY A 121 5.81 -10.59 -12.13
CA GLY A 121 5.20 -10.20 -10.88
C GLY A 121 4.49 -8.84 -10.96
N PHE A 122 4.45 -8.13 -9.84
CA PHE A 122 3.79 -6.83 -9.73
C PHE A 122 4.67 -5.70 -10.25
N THR A 123 4.05 -4.72 -10.89
CA THR A 123 4.73 -3.60 -11.54
C THR A 123 4.14 -2.26 -11.13
N GLY A 124 4.94 -1.22 -11.26
CA GLY A 124 4.54 0.16 -11.00
C GLY A 124 4.93 1.09 -12.15
N ASN A 125 4.31 2.27 -12.19
CA ASN A 125 4.56 3.27 -13.23
C ASN A 125 5.61 4.31 -12.81
N ASP A 126 5.91 4.42 -11.53
CA ASP A 126 6.91 5.36 -10.99
C ASP A 126 8.07 4.57 -10.38
N TYR A 127 9.26 4.74 -10.97
CA TYR A 127 10.46 4.03 -10.54
C TYR A 127 10.84 4.32 -9.08
N MET A 128 10.79 5.59 -8.66
CA MET A 128 11.17 5.99 -7.31
C MET A 128 10.22 5.42 -6.25
N ARG A 129 8.94 5.32 -6.58
CA ARG A 129 7.95 4.68 -5.70
C ARG A 129 8.14 3.17 -5.65
N CYS A 130 8.50 2.53 -6.76
CA CYS A 130 8.84 1.11 -6.76
C CYS A 130 10.05 0.82 -5.87
N GLU A 131 11.09 1.66 -5.93
CA GLU A 131 12.25 1.53 -5.03
C GLU A 131 11.87 1.74 -3.56
N ALA A 132 10.99 2.70 -3.27
CA ALA A 132 10.47 2.92 -1.92
C ALA A 132 9.75 1.68 -1.37
N VAL A 133 8.93 1.03 -2.18
CA VAL A 133 8.24 -0.22 -1.81
C VAL A 133 9.26 -1.32 -1.47
N LYS A 134 10.30 -1.48 -2.29
CA LYS A 134 11.34 -2.48 -2.03
C LYS A 134 12.07 -2.21 -0.72
N ASP A 135 12.38 -0.95 -0.44
CA ASP A 135 13.02 -0.53 0.81
C ASP A 135 12.14 -0.84 2.03
N MET A 136 10.85 -0.59 1.94
CA MET A 136 9.88 -0.90 3.00
C MET A 136 9.68 -2.40 3.16
N ALA A 137 9.62 -3.14 2.06
CA ALA A 137 9.43 -4.60 2.05
C ALA A 137 10.54 -5.35 2.79
N ARG A 138 11.77 -4.85 2.75
CA ARG A 138 12.90 -5.42 3.49
C ARG A 138 12.69 -5.40 5.01
N GLN A 139 11.84 -4.52 5.51
CA GLN A 139 11.58 -4.34 6.93
C GLN A 139 10.33 -5.10 7.42
N ALA A 140 9.61 -5.75 6.54
CA ALA A 140 8.35 -6.42 6.85
C ALA A 140 8.48 -7.93 6.84
N SER A 141 7.82 -8.60 7.79
CA SER A 141 7.71 -10.06 7.80
C SER A 141 6.77 -10.57 6.71
N HIS A 142 5.73 -9.81 6.40
CA HIS A 142 4.75 -10.13 5.37
C HIS A 142 4.45 -8.91 4.49
N VAL A 143 4.45 -9.13 3.18
CA VAL A 143 4.03 -8.12 2.20
C VAL A 143 2.65 -8.51 1.67
N ILE A 144 1.71 -7.58 1.76
CA ILE A 144 0.31 -7.79 1.40
C ILE A 144 -0.07 -6.78 0.34
N ILE A 145 -0.61 -7.28 -0.77
CA ILE A 145 -1.14 -6.43 -1.84
C ILE A 145 -2.62 -6.19 -1.63
N VAL A 146 -3.01 -4.92 -1.75
CA VAL A 146 -4.41 -4.48 -1.71
C VAL A 146 -4.68 -3.70 -2.98
N THR A 147 -5.50 -4.24 -3.88
CA THR A 147 -5.71 -3.65 -5.20
C THR A 147 -7.06 -4.03 -5.78
N GLU A 148 -7.51 -3.26 -6.77
CA GLU A 148 -8.62 -3.65 -7.64
C GLU A 148 -8.13 -4.66 -8.69
N SER A 149 -9.00 -5.56 -9.11
CA SER A 149 -8.67 -6.64 -10.05
C SER A 149 -8.31 -6.14 -11.46
N ASP A 150 -8.72 -4.94 -11.84
CA ASP A 150 -8.35 -4.35 -13.14
C ASP A 150 -6.84 -4.19 -13.31
N LYS A 151 -6.09 -4.09 -12.21
CA LYS A 151 -4.63 -3.99 -12.21
C LYS A 151 -3.93 -5.26 -12.71
N PHE A 152 -4.58 -6.41 -12.62
CA PHE A 152 -4.04 -7.67 -13.13
C PHE A 152 -4.01 -7.73 -14.66
N HIS A 153 -4.73 -6.85 -15.35
CA HIS A 153 -4.76 -6.71 -16.81
C HIS A 153 -3.88 -5.58 -17.35
N GLN A 154 -3.12 -4.93 -16.47
CA GLN A 154 -2.24 -3.80 -16.81
C GLN A 154 -0.79 -4.18 -16.51
N LYS A 155 0.15 -3.50 -17.16
CA LYS A 155 1.59 -3.67 -16.90
C LYS A 155 2.24 -2.30 -16.77
N GLY A 156 2.91 -2.09 -15.64
CA GLY A 156 3.72 -0.90 -15.40
C GLY A 156 5.12 -1.03 -16.01
N VAL A 157 5.86 0.05 -15.98
CA VAL A 157 7.20 0.14 -16.60
C VAL A 157 8.33 -0.33 -15.70
N SER A 158 8.08 -0.42 -14.39
CA SER A 158 9.10 -0.77 -13.39
C SER A 158 8.68 -1.99 -12.57
N ASN A 159 9.65 -2.83 -12.23
CA ASN A 159 9.43 -3.92 -11.27
C ASN A 159 9.12 -3.34 -9.89
N LEU A 160 8.03 -3.79 -9.29
CA LEU A 160 7.60 -3.42 -7.96
C LEU A 160 8.01 -4.49 -6.94
N ILE A 161 7.49 -5.69 -7.09
CA ILE A 161 7.79 -6.84 -6.23
C ILE A 161 7.49 -8.14 -6.97
N ASP A 162 8.30 -9.15 -6.74
CA ASP A 162 8.08 -10.47 -7.32
C ASP A 162 6.94 -11.20 -6.61
N LEU A 163 6.21 -12.03 -7.37
CA LEU A 163 5.04 -12.73 -6.84
C LEU A 163 5.37 -13.59 -5.60
N HIS A 164 6.52 -14.26 -5.60
CA HIS A 164 6.92 -15.11 -4.47
C HIS A 164 7.24 -14.34 -3.17
N GLN A 165 7.46 -13.03 -3.25
CA GLN A 165 7.69 -12.18 -2.07
C GLN A 165 6.38 -11.70 -1.43
N VAL A 166 5.25 -11.94 -2.08
CA VAL A 166 3.92 -11.53 -1.60
C VAL A 166 3.31 -12.65 -0.78
N SER A 167 2.90 -12.32 0.45
CA SER A 167 2.28 -13.29 1.35
C SER A 167 0.79 -13.46 1.09
N CYS A 168 0.11 -12.40 0.68
CA CYS A 168 -1.32 -12.39 0.49
C CYS A 168 -1.76 -11.26 -0.44
N ILE A 169 -2.85 -11.46 -1.15
CA ILE A 169 -3.48 -10.47 -2.03
C ILE A 169 -4.95 -10.33 -1.62
N TYR A 170 -5.37 -9.10 -1.36
CA TYR A 170 -6.77 -8.74 -1.18
C TYR A 170 -7.23 -7.95 -2.40
N THR A 171 -8.24 -8.45 -3.08
CA THR A 171 -8.79 -7.85 -4.29
C THR A 171 -10.27 -8.16 -4.42
N ASP A 172 -10.93 -7.61 -5.44
CA ASP A 172 -12.32 -7.93 -5.76
C ASP A 172 -12.46 -9.20 -6.60
N GLN A 173 -13.71 -9.62 -6.87
CA GLN A 173 -14.05 -10.88 -7.54
C GLN A 173 -13.62 -10.96 -9.02
N GLY A 174 -13.12 -9.88 -9.61
CA GLY A 174 -12.66 -9.84 -10.99
C GLY A 174 -11.24 -10.38 -11.20
N ILE A 175 -10.61 -10.96 -10.16
CA ILE A 175 -9.26 -11.53 -10.29
C ILE A 175 -9.22 -12.62 -11.38
N PRO A 176 -8.21 -12.63 -12.28
CA PRO A 176 -8.06 -13.71 -13.25
C PRO A 176 -7.84 -15.06 -12.57
N GLN A 177 -8.50 -16.09 -13.08
CA GLN A 177 -8.42 -17.45 -12.52
C GLN A 177 -6.97 -17.96 -12.42
N GLU A 178 -6.16 -17.66 -13.43
CA GLU A 178 -4.74 -18.04 -13.47
C GLU A 178 -3.93 -17.47 -12.28
N VAL A 179 -4.36 -16.33 -11.75
CA VAL A 179 -3.71 -15.69 -10.60
C VAL A 179 -4.27 -16.24 -9.29
N GLU A 180 -5.56 -16.58 -9.26
CA GLU A 180 -6.23 -17.14 -8.08
C GLU A 180 -5.67 -18.53 -7.69
N GLU A 181 -5.20 -19.29 -8.68
CA GLU A 181 -4.65 -20.63 -8.49
C GLU A 181 -3.18 -20.63 -7.99
N TYR A 182 -2.53 -19.45 -7.95
CA TYR A 182 -1.15 -19.29 -7.48
C TYR A 182 -1.09 -18.95 -5.99
#